data_6bf6a15669e87948f6ecb548719b01fe
#
_entry.id   6bf6a15669e87948f6ecb548719b01fe
#
_cell.length_a   1.000
_cell.length_b   1.000
_cell.length_c   1.000
_cell.angle_alpha   90.00
_cell.angle_beta   90.00
_cell.angle_gamma   90.00
#
_symmetry.space_group_name_H-M   'P 1'
#
loop_
_entity.id
_entity.type
_entity.pdbx_description
1 polymer ?
#
loop_
_entity_poly.entity_id
_entity_poly.type
_entity_poly.pdbx_seq_one_letter_code
_entity_poly.pdbx_strand_id
1 'polypeptide(L)'
;MAMGPAPPENTCRFFVAVSRGETKDEKLYTLGKTYHRDRSEHPRGHLAGVSVHALSWARSPAALAEPWLPSHEWAWESVAAPTAPFDGNEETVVSYAVHPDGHTIFFSTKNRECRPAGTYSFDTKRREWRSHGEWVLPFIGQGYFEREIDAWVGLHEDGYICCCRAATATPGAAPEWRKTEQKLYREGDRDRRLGATLTYMGNNVFCLVESVVREDVDPGRAYGGGRGCALHVTVFGLKYNREGEVQATLRRVTKSYAVSKYIPGFTHEAFWM
;
A
#
# COMPACT_ATOMS: atom_id res chain seq x y z
N MET A 1 -6.66 8.23 -21.14
CA MET A 1 -5.82 8.30 -19.94
C MET A 1 -4.42 7.84 -20.35
N ALA A 2 -3.43 8.69 -20.37
CA ALA A 2 -2.06 8.28 -20.63
C ALA A 2 -1.58 7.49 -19.41
N MET A 3 -1.18 6.23 -19.58
CA MET A 3 -0.50 5.48 -18.54
C MET A 3 0.78 6.21 -18.21
N GLY A 4 0.98 6.55 -16.93
CA GLY A 4 2.25 7.12 -16.48
C GLY A 4 3.42 6.16 -16.72
N PRO A 5 4.66 6.63 -16.61
CA PRO A 5 5.84 5.79 -16.82
C PRO A 5 5.85 4.64 -15.84
N ALA A 6 6.36 3.49 -16.27
CA ALA A 6 6.54 2.33 -15.40
C ALA A 6 7.49 2.70 -14.25
N PRO A 7 7.25 2.16 -13.03
CA PRO A 7 8.14 2.38 -11.92
C PRO A 7 9.54 1.79 -12.22
N PRO A 8 10.59 2.28 -11.53
CA PRO A 8 11.93 1.71 -11.67
C PRO A 8 11.93 0.19 -11.45
N GLU A 9 12.81 -0.52 -12.16
CA GLU A 9 12.97 -1.96 -11.97
C GLU A 9 13.27 -2.28 -10.49
N ASN A 10 12.71 -3.39 -10.00
CA ASN A 10 12.86 -3.87 -8.62
C ASN A 10 12.20 -3.00 -7.53
N THR A 11 11.17 -2.21 -7.86
CA THR A 11 10.36 -1.53 -6.85
C THR A 11 9.47 -2.50 -6.07
N CYS A 12 9.21 -2.18 -4.82
CA CYS A 12 8.18 -2.84 -4.03
C CYS A 12 6.80 -2.58 -4.67
N ARG A 13 5.89 -3.55 -4.55
CA ARG A 13 4.54 -3.45 -5.12
C ARG A 13 3.61 -2.61 -4.25
N PHE A 14 3.99 -1.41 -3.88
CA PHE A 14 3.11 -0.46 -3.23
C PHE A 14 3.44 0.97 -3.65
N PHE A 15 2.42 1.81 -3.64
CA PHE A 15 2.51 3.22 -3.98
C PHE A 15 1.76 4.02 -2.92
N VAL A 16 2.38 5.08 -2.44
CA VAL A 16 1.79 5.96 -1.42
C VAL A 16 1.68 7.36 -1.99
N ALA A 17 0.46 7.85 -2.15
CA ALA A 17 0.22 9.24 -2.51
C ALA A 17 0.42 10.14 -1.29
N VAL A 18 1.27 11.15 -1.44
CA VAL A 18 1.49 12.19 -0.43
C VAL A 18 1.12 13.52 -1.06
N SER A 19 0.07 14.16 -0.52
CA SER A 19 -0.38 15.47 -0.95
C SER A 19 0.25 16.55 -0.07
N ARG A 20 0.79 17.59 -0.70
CA ARG A 20 1.31 18.78 0.00
C ARG A 20 0.26 19.89 0.07
N GLY A 21 -0.84 19.66 0.80
CA GLY A 21 -1.83 20.72 1.06
C GLY A 21 -2.46 21.30 -0.23
N GLU A 22 -2.73 22.61 -0.26
CA GLU A 22 -3.40 23.28 -1.39
C GLU A 22 -2.55 23.45 -2.67
N THR A 23 -1.29 23.01 -2.66
CA THR A 23 -0.43 23.07 -3.84
C THR A 23 -0.57 21.78 -4.66
N LYS A 24 -0.60 21.91 -6.02
CA LYS A 24 -0.70 20.81 -6.99
C LYS A 24 0.49 19.84 -7.00
N ASP A 25 1.32 19.82 -5.96
CA ASP A 25 2.52 18.99 -5.85
C ASP A 25 2.21 17.65 -5.16
N GLU A 26 1.24 16.92 -5.70
CA GLU A 26 1.02 15.53 -5.30
C GLU A 26 2.15 14.68 -5.84
N LYS A 27 2.81 13.94 -4.95
CA LYS A 27 3.84 12.97 -5.32
C LYS A 27 3.40 11.58 -4.89
N LEU A 28 3.65 10.61 -5.77
CA LEU A 28 3.49 9.20 -5.46
C LEU A 28 4.85 8.62 -5.07
N TYR A 29 4.94 8.04 -3.89
CA TYR A 29 6.17 7.44 -3.39
C TYR A 29 6.13 5.93 -3.46
N THR A 30 7.28 5.32 -3.72
CA THR A 30 7.49 3.87 -3.62
C THR A 30 8.90 3.58 -3.11
N LEU A 31 9.12 2.34 -2.65
CA LEU A 31 10.44 1.85 -2.30
C LEU A 31 10.98 0.93 -3.39
N GLY A 32 12.23 1.09 -3.71
CA GLY A 32 12.95 0.25 -4.67
C GLY A 32 14.14 -0.46 -4.01
N LYS A 33 14.40 -1.70 -4.44
CA LYS A 33 15.62 -2.42 -4.04
C LYS A 33 16.76 -1.99 -4.94
N THR A 34 17.84 -1.48 -4.36
CA THR A 34 19.07 -1.15 -5.08
C THR A 34 20.06 -2.30 -4.96
N TYR A 35 20.68 -2.68 -6.08
CA TYR A 35 21.67 -3.75 -6.15
C TYR A 35 23.02 -3.18 -6.58
N HIS A 36 24.09 -3.50 -5.86
CA HIS A 36 25.44 -3.29 -6.38
C HIS A 36 25.73 -4.35 -7.45
N ARG A 37 26.01 -3.91 -8.64
CA ARG A 37 26.55 -4.76 -9.70
C ARG A 37 28.06 -4.91 -9.47
N ASP A 38 28.43 -5.80 -8.58
CA ASP A 38 29.81 -6.28 -8.60
C ASP A 38 29.88 -7.39 -9.65
N ARG A 39 30.69 -7.15 -10.70
CA ARG A 39 30.78 -8.06 -11.85
C ARG A 39 31.58 -9.35 -11.57
N SER A 40 32.15 -9.49 -10.37
CA SER A 40 33.18 -10.52 -10.14
C SER A 40 32.70 -11.80 -9.46
N GLU A 41 31.60 -11.80 -8.69
CA GLU A 41 31.31 -12.99 -7.88
C GLU A 41 29.86 -13.52 -7.89
N HIS A 42 28.85 -12.74 -8.27
CA HIS A 42 27.44 -13.22 -8.30
C HIS A 42 26.65 -12.67 -9.47
N PRO A 43 25.95 -13.52 -10.26
CA PRO A 43 25.16 -13.09 -11.42
C PRO A 43 23.94 -12.21 -11.06
N ARG A 44 23.55 -12.11 -9.80
CA ARG A 44 22.37 -11.34 -9.33
C ARG A 44 22.72 -10.06 -8.57
N GLY A 45 24.03 -9.72 -8.37
CA GLY A 45 24.43 -8.58 -7.55
C GLY A 45 24.09 -8.74 -6.06
N HIS A 46 24.79 -7.99 -5.20
CA HIS A 46 24.41 -7.88 -3.78
C HIS A 46 23.44 -6.71 -3.60
N LEU A 47 22.40 -6.89 -2.75
CA LEU A 47 21.50 -5.81 -2.39
C LEU A 47 22.31 -4.70 -1.68
N ALA A 48 22.25 -3.49 -2.24
CA ALA A 48 22.90 -2.32 -1.64
C ALA A 48 22.02 -1.64 -0.60
N GLY A 49 20.73 -1.93 -0.61
CA GLY A 49 19.77 -1.34 0.30
C GLY A 49 18.41 -1.06 -0.33
N VAL A 50 17.58 -0.34 0.41
CA VAL A 50 16.25 0.10 -0.05
C VAL A 50 16.28 1.61 -0.23
N SER A 51 15.94 2.06 -1.43
CA SER A 51 15.85 3.47 -1.82
C SER A 51 14.41 3.95 -1.94
N VAL A 52 14.21 5.24 -1.79
CA VAL A 52 12.92 5.90 -2.00
C VAL A 52 12.86 6.48 -3.40
N HIS A 53 11.75 6.25 -4.10
CA HIS A 53 11.47 6.85 -5.40
C HIS A 53 10.18 7.65 -5.34
N ALA A 54 10.13 8.75 -6.08
CA ALA A 54 8.95 9.61 -6.19
C ALA A 54 8.55 9.77 -7.66
N LEU A 55 7.27 9.65 -7.95
CA LEU A 55 6.66 10.03 -9.22
C LEU A 55 6.10 11.43 -9.08
N SER A 56 6.50 12.33 -9.95
CA SER A 56 6.03 13.70 -9.93
C SER A 56 5.75 14.21 -11.36
N TRP A 57 4.90 15.20 -11.47
CA TRP A 57 4.67 15.94 -12.71
C TRP A 57 5.81 16.94 -12.89
N ALA A 58 6.76 16.62 -13.72
CA ALA A 58 8.00 17.38 -13.90
C ALA A 58 8.13 17.92 -15.33
N ARG A 59 8.97 18.94 -15.49
CA ARG A 59 9.28 19.46 -16.81
C ARG A 59 10.02 18.38 -17.62
N SER A 60 9.51 18.08 -18.82
CA SER A 60 10.13 17.11 -19.71
C SER A 60 11.49 17.62 -20.23
N PRO A 61 12.59 16.88 -20.03
CA PRO A 61 13.87 17.22 -20.62
C PRO A 61 13.81 17.25 -22.16
N ALA A 62 12.98 16.40 -22.77
CA ALA A 62 12.81 16.32 -24.22
C ALA A 62 12.14 17.58 -24.78
N ALA A 63 11.25 18.24 -24.05
CA ALA A 63 10.61 19.48 -24.49
C ALA A 63 11.58 20.68 -24.62
N LEU A 64 12.78 20.59 -24.05
CA LEU A 64 13.82 21.59 -24.24
C LEU A 64 14.47 21.49 -25.65
N ALA A 65 14.57 20.27 -26.17
CA ALA A 65 15.11 20.02 -27.51
C ALA A 65 14.03 20.04 -28.60
N GLU A 66 12.81 19.66 -28.24
CA GLU A 66 11.67 19.50 -29.14
C GLU A 66 10.43 20.25 -28.62
N PRO A 67 10.28 21.56 -28.91
CA PRO A 67 9.25 22.43 -28.33
C PRO A 67 7.79 22.01 -28.61
N TRP A 68 7.55 21.10 -29.55
CA TRP A 68 6.21 20.53 -29.86
C TRP A 68 5.83 19.38 -28.93
N LEU A 69 6.75 18.84 -28.12
CA LEU A 69 6.44 17.85 -27.10
C LEU A 69 5.79 18.50 -25.87
N PRO A 70 5.02 17.73 -25.09
CA PRO A 70 4.46 18.23 -23.84
C PRO A 70 5.54 18.81 -22.94
N SER A 71 5.33 20.02 -22.43
CA SER A 71 6.30 20.72 -21.58
C SER A 71 6.52 20.05 -20.22
N HIS A 72 5.60 19.18 -19.81
CA HIS A 72 5.66 18.42 -18.56
C HIS A 72 5.22 16.98 -18.81
N GLU A 73 5.77 16.09 -18.03
CA GLU A 73 5.47 14.66 -18.04
C GLU A 73 5.57 14.05 -16.63
N TRP A 74 4.95 12.90 -16.42
CA TRP A 74 5.16 12.12 -15.22
C TRP A 74 6.53 11.45 -15.27
N ALA A 75 7.38 11.73 -14.29
CA ALA A 75 8.72 11.17 -14.22
C ALA A 75 9.01 10.60 -12.82
N TRP A 76 9.65 9.43 -12.80
CA TRP A 76 10.20 8.85 -11.58
C TRP A 76 11.57 9.46 -11.29
N GLU A 77 11.77 9.86 -10.05
CA GLU A 77 13.07 10.31 -9.53
C GLU A 77 13.48 9.49 -8.30
N SER A 78 14.74 9.18 -8.18
CA SER A 78 15.28 8.66 -6.92
C SER A 78 15.40 9.80 -5.92
N VAL A 79 14.79 9.65 -4.77
CA VAL A 79 14.87 10.64 -3.70
C VAL A 79 16.25 10.52 -3.05
N ALA A 80 17.03 11.60 -3.08
CA ALA A 80 18.32 11.65 -2.39
C ALA A 80 18.08 11.63 -0.87
N ALA A 81 18.18 10.46 -0.27
CA ALA A 81 17.96 10.17 1.13
C ALA A 81 18.89 9.06 1.60
N PRO A 82 19.17 8.93 2.90
CA PRO A 82 19.84 7.74 3.44
C PRO A 82 19.08 6.46 3.06
N THR A 83 19.79 5.36 2.98
CA THR A 83 19.19 4.03 2.81
C THR A 83 18.20 3.75 3.94
N ALA A 84 17.13 3.03 3.65
CA ALA A 84 16.17 2.62 4.66
C ALA A 84 16.88 1.80 5.77
N PRO A 85 16.48 1.96 7.03
CA PRO A 85 17.12 1.31 8.18
C PRO A 85 16.72 -0.16 8.36
N PHE A 86 16.23 -0.82 7.32
CA PHE A 86 15.87 -2.23 7.31
C PHE A 86 16.46 -2.94 6.08
N ASP A 87 16.71 -4.26 6.22
CA ASP A 87 17.30 -5.07 5.16
C ASP A 87 16.21 -5.59 4.22
N GLY A 88 16.14 -5.04 3.03
CA GLY A 88 15.18 -5.48 2.01
C GLY A 88 15.34 -6.92 1.51
N ASN A 89 16.41 -7.65 1.87
CA ASN A 89 16.54 -9.09 1.61
C ASN A 89 15.86 -9.93 2.68
N GLU A 90 15.99 -9.50 3.94
CA GLU A 90 15.50 -10.24 5.10
C GLU A 90 14.11 -9.78 5.52
N GLU A 91 13.75 -8.55 5.14
CA GLU A 91 12.51 -7.92 5.56
C GLU A 91 11.62 -7.54 4.38
N THR A 92 10.32 -7.68 4.59
CA THR A 92 9.30 -7.29 3.61
C THR A 92 8.36 -6.29 4.25
N VAL A 93 8.10 -5.18 3.54
CA VAL A 93 7.06 -4.22 3.94
C VAL A 93 5.70 -4.88 3.84
N VAL A 94 4.99 -4.91 4.96
CA VAL A 94 3.66 -5.55 5.07
C VAL A 94 2.53 -4.55 5.25
N SER A 95 2.83 -3.38 5.80
CA SER A 95 1.87 -2.30 5.99
C SER A 95 2.53 -0.93 5.89
N TYR A 96 1.75 0.07 5.47
CA TYR A 96 2.21 1.44 5.35
C TYR A 96 1.04 2.41 5.48
N ALA A 97 1.31 3.62 5.96
CA ALA A 97 0.32 4.67 6.10
C ALA A 97 0.96 6.06 6.03
N VAL A 98 0.23 7.03 5.49
CA VAL A 98 0.62 8.44 5.58
C VAL A 98 0.16 9.00 6.92
N HIS A 99 1.06 9.67 7.61
CA HIS A 99 0.76 10.36 8.86
C HIS A 99 -0.12 11.61 8.59
N PRO A 100 -0.98 12.01 9.54
CA PRO A 100 -1.84 13.20 9.40
C PRO A 100 -1.11 14.51 9.10
N ASP A 101 0.21 14.58 9.34
CA ASP A 101 1.04 15.73 8.97
C ASP A 101 1.17 15.92 7.45
N GLY A 102 0.72 14.94 6.67
CA GLY A 102 0.72 14.95 5.21
C GLY A 102 2.09 14.81 4.55
N HIS A 103 3.14 14.44 5.28
CA HIS A 103 4.49 14.30 4.70
C HIS A 103 5.33 13.17 5.29
N THR A 104 4.91 12.56 6.38
CA THR A 104 5.57 11.40 6.96
C THR A 104 4.88 10.12 6.55
N ILE A 105 5.62 9.15 6.05
CA ILE A 105 5.11 7.82 5.67
C ILE A 105 5.64 6.80 6.66
N PHE A 106 4.75 6.04 7.27
CA PHE A 106 5.10 4.92 8.13
C PHE A 106 5.12 3.62 7.33
N PHE A 107 6.08 2.75 7.64
CA PHE A 107 6.24 1.42 7.06
C PHE A 107 6.49 0.42 8.17
N SER A 108 5.80 -0.71 8.11
CA SER A 108 6.09 -1.83 9.00
C SER A 108 6.59 -3.02 8.20
N THR A 109 7.59 -3.71 8.74
CA THR A 109 8.23 -4.84 8.10
C THR A 109 8.05 -6.13 8.92
N LYS A 110 8.02 -7.26 8.21
CA LYS A 110 8.13 -8.60 8.78
C LYS A 110 9.36 -9.29 8.18
N ASN A 111 10.02 -10.11 8.96
CA ASN A 111 11.13 -10.93 8.49
C ASN A 111 10.65 -12.11 7.63
N ARG A 112 11.56 -12.93 7.11
CA ARG A 112 11.26 -14.12 6.29
C ARG A 112 10.39 -15.16 7.01
N GLU A 113 10.43 -15.19 8.34
CA GLU A 113 9.61 -16.06 9.17
C GLU A 113 8.23 -15.46 9.48
N CYS A 114 7.85 -14.37 8.81
CA CYS A 114 6.61 -13.61 9.04
C CYS A 114 6.48 -13.03 10.45
N ARG A 115 7.57 -12.88 11.19
CA ARG A 115 7.59 -12.23 12.50
C ARG A 115 7.75 -10.72 12.34
N PRO A 116 7.18 -9.90 13.23
CA PRO A 116 7.45 -8.47 13.29
C PRO A 116 8.96 -8.20 13.31
N ALA A 117 9.41 -7.30 12.43
CA ALA A 117 10.81 -6.87 12.40
C ALA A 117 10.95 -5.42 12.87
N GLY A 118 10.05 -4.53 12.45
CA GLY A 118 10.05 -3.16 12.94
C GLY A 118 9.08 -2.24 12.23
N THR A 119 8.89 -1.08 12.82
CA THR A 119 8.19 0.05 12.20
C THR A 119 9.14 1.23 12.05
N TYR A 120 9.12 1.80 10.88
CA TYR A 120 9.97 2.90 10.46
C TYR A 120 9.12 4.01 9.87
N SER A 121 9.61 5.24 9.90
CA SER A 121 8.99 6.33 9.15
C SER A 121 10.00 7.06 8.27
N PHE A 122 9.50 7.59 7.17
CA PHE A 122 10.23 8.44 6.24
C PHE A 122 9.57 9.82 6.15
N ASP A 123 10.30 10.86 6.55
CA ASP A 123 9.87 12.26 6.36
C ASP A 123 10.26 12.71 4.95
N THR A 124 9.26 12.92 4.10
CA THR A 124 9.46 13.30 2.69
C THR A 124 9.99 14.72 2.51
N LYS A 125 9.83 15.60 3.51
CA LYS A 125 10.35 16.98 3.49
C LYS A 125 11.82 17.01 3.91
N ARG A 126 12.15 16.33 5.03
CA ARG A 126 13.51 16.27 5.56
C ARG A 126 14.36 15.21 4.88
N ARG A 127 13.71 14.22 4.24
CA ARG A 127 14.35 13.05 3.63
C ARG A 127 15.10 12.21 4.63
N GLU A 128 14.50 11.99 5.78
CA GLU A 128 15.08 11.30 6.92
C GLU A 128 14.24 10.10 7.32
N TRP A 129 14.93 9.03 7.72
CA TRP A 129 14.34 7.85 8.30
C TRP A 129 14.37 7.91 9.83
N ARG A 130 13.35 7.29 10.45
CA ARG A 130 13.31 7.03 11.89
C ARG A 130 12.83 5.62 12.16
N SER A 131 13.43 4.95 13.14
CA SER A 131 12.94 3.69 13.70
C SER A 131 12.02 3.98 14.89
N HIS A 132 10.91 3.23 14.99
CA HIS A 132 9.90 3.38 16.04
C HIS A 132 9.83 2.18 16.98
N GLY A 133 10.51 1.07 16.69
CA GLY A 133 10.54 -0.13 17.52
C GLY A 133 10.16 -1.40 16.76
N GLU A 134 10.18 -2.53 17.48
CA GLU A 134 9.95 -3.88 16.93
C GLU A 134 8.46 -4.26 16.87
N TRP A 135 7.59 -3.33 16.63
CA TRP A 135 6.15 -3.55 16.45
C TRP A 135 5.73 -3.31 15.00
N VAL A 136 4.57 -3.78 14.62
CA VAL A 136 4.00 -3.57 13.28
C VAL A 136 2.62 -2.96 13.38
N LEU A 137 2.25 -2.18 12.36
CA LEU A 137 0.88 -1.67 12.21
C LEU A 137 -0.11 -2.84 12.11
N PRO A 138 -1.32 -2.72 12.69
CA PRO A 138 -2.26 -3.83 12.83
C PRO A 138 -3.01 -4.20 11.55
N PHE A 139 -2.61 -3.68 10.41
CA PHE A 139 -3.25 -3.92 9.12
C PHE A 139 -2.25 -4.39 8.07
N ILE A 140 -2.75 -4.95 6.99
CA ILE A 140 -2.00 -5.32 5.79
C ILE A 140 -2.20 -4.28 4.70
N GLY A 141 -1.14 -4.00 3.92
CA GLY A 141 -1.20 -3.00 2.86
C GLY A 141 -1.32 -1.57 3.41
N GLN A 142 -2.11 -0.76 2.75
CA GLN A 142 -2.27 0.66 3.07
C GLN A 142 -3.28 0.91 4.18
N GLY A 143 -2.88 1.70 5.18
CA GLY A 143 -3.77 2.36 6.13
C GLY A 143 -4.05 3.80 5.70
N TYR A 144 -5.28 4.24 5.92
CA TYR A 144 -5.76 5.58 5.54
C TYR A 144 -6.17 6.36 6.78
N PHE A 145 -5.66 7.56 6.92
CA PHE A 145 -6.09 8.42 8.03
C PHE A 145 -7.48 8.99 7.76
N GLU A 146 -8.43 8.66 8.65
CA GLU A 146 -9.78 9.19 8.62
C GLU A 146 -9.98 10.19 9.75
N ARG A 147 -10.28 11.44 9.37
CA ARG A 147 -10.37 12.56 10.32
C ARG A 147 -11.52 12.43 11.31
N GLU A 148 -12.68 11.92 10.89
CA GLU A 148 -13.84 11.75 11.77
C GLU A 148 -13.61 10.68 12.84
N ILE A 149 -12.73 9.71 12.55
CA ILE A 149 -12.34 8.63 13.45
C ILE A 149 -11.08 8.98 14.24
N ASP A 150 -10.32 9.97 13.77
CA ASP A 150 -9.00 10.37 14.29
C ASP A 150 -8.02 9.18 14.39
N ALA A 151 -8.02 8.33 13.38
CA ALA A 151 -7.20 7.13 13.35
C ALA A 151 -6.84 6.71 11.93
N TRP A 152 -5.78 5.92 11.80
CA TRP A 152 -5.55 5.11 10.62
C TRP A 152 -6.54 3.97 10.58
N VAL A 153 -7.19 3.82 9.45
CA VAL A 153 -8.11 2.73 9.14
C VAL A 153 -7.44 1.80 8.16
N GLY A 154 -7.40 0.52 8.47
CA GLY A 154 -6.79 -0.50 7.64
C GLY A 154 -7.50 -1.84 7.69
N LEU A 155 -7.09 -2.74 6.82
CA LEU A 155 -7.61 -4.10 6.71
C LEU A 155 -6.75 -5.05 7.53
N HIS A 156 -7.30 -5.65 8.57
CA HIS A 156 -6.62 -6.69 9.34
C HIS A 156 -6.55 -8.01 8.53
N GLU A 157 -5.51 -8.79 8.76
CA GLU A 157 -5.30 -10.08 8.04
C GLU A 157 -6.48 -11.06 8.17
N ASP A 158 -7.22 -11.00 9.27
CA ASP A 158 -8.43 -11.82 9.47
C ASP A 158 -9.67 -11.29 8.74
N GLY A 159 -9.59 -10.12 8.07
CA GLY A 159 -10.69 -9.51 7.32
C GLY A 159 -11.61 -8.61 8.13
N TYR A 160 -11.16 -8.16 9.28
CA TYR A 160 -11.80 -7.07 10.02
C TYR A 160 -11.22 -5.73 9.60
N ILE A 161 -11.96 -4.66 9.79
CA ILE A 161 -11.36 -3.33 9.75
C ILE A 161 -10.76 -3.05 11.11
N CYS A 162 -9.55 -2.54 11.13
CA CYS A 162 -8.89 -2.07 12.34
C CYS A 162 -8.65 -0.56 12.27
N CYS A 163 -8.78 0.07 13.41
CA CYS A 163 -8.50 1.47 13.63
C CYS A 163 -7.35 1.58 14.61
N CYS A 164 -6.32 2.31 14.23
CA CYS A 164 -5.10 2.47 14.98
C CYS A 164 -4.80 3.97 15.11
N ARG A 165 -4.57 4.47 16.33
CA ARG A 165 -4.13 5.86 16.47
C ARG A 165 -2.88 6.10 15.66
N ALA A 166 -2.80 7.28 15.02
CA ALA A 166 -1.59 7.65 14.32
C ALA A 166 -0.42 7.66 15.31
N ALA A 167 0.63 6.89 14.99
CA ALA A 167 1.81 6.80 15.84
C ALA A 167 2.46 8.18 15.97
N THR A 168 2.83 8.55 17.18
CA THR A 168 3.58 9.80 17.39
C THR A 168 4.96 9.71 16.73
N ALA A 169 5.46 10.85 16.27
CA ALA A 169 6.81 10.93 15.68
C ALA A 169 7.94 10.55 16.67
N THR A 170 7.62 10.38 17.95
CA THR A 170 8.54 9.94 19.01
C THR A 170 8.62 8.41 19.03
N PRO A 171 9.81 7.79 19.03
CA PRO A 171 9.98 6.36 19.24
C PRO A 171 9.32 5.94 20.56
N GLY A 172 8.54 4.88 20.54
CA GLY A 172 7.83 4.45 21.73
C GLY A 172 7.06 3.16 21.54
N ALA A 173 6.10 2.94 22.41
CA ALA A 173 5.23 1.77 22.37
C ALA A 173 4.38 1.72 21.09
N ALA A 174 4.01 0.51 20.71
CA ALA A 174 3.04 0.31 19.63
C ALA A 174 1.76 1.12 19.91
N PRO A 175 1.18 1.75 18.89
CA PRO A 175 -0.06 2.49 19.07
C PRO A 175 -1.21 1.56 19.46
N GLU A 176 -2.12 2.04 20.30
CA GLU A 176 -3.34 1.34 20.60
C GLU A 176 -4.20 1.17 19.34
N TRP A 177 -4.78 0.00 19.18
CA TRP A 177 -5.65 -0.27 18.05
C TRP A 177 -6.87 -1.11 18.46
N ARG A 178 -7.92 -1.03 17.66
CA ARG A 178 -9.16 -1.78 17.85
C ARG A 178 -9.62 -2.30 16.49
N LYS A 179 -10.35 -3.40 16.48
CA LYS A 179 -10.99 -3.94 15.28
C LYS A 179 -12.51 -3.84 15.40
N THR A 180 -13.17 -3.75 14.25
CA THR A 180 -14.63 -3.81 14.18
C THR A 180 -15.13 -5.20 14.62
N GLU A 181 -16.32 -5.27 15.19
CA GLU A 181 -16.93 -6.56 15.49
C GLU A 181 -17.29 -7.35 14.23
N GLN A 182 -17.69 -6.64 13.19
CA GLN A 182 -18.13 -7.24 11.94
C GLN A 182 -16.93 -7.54 11.05
N LYS A 183 -16.81 -8.80 10.66
CA LYS A 183 -15.88 -9.25 9.64
C LYS A 183 -16.41 -8.86 8.26
N LEU A 184 -15.53 -8.27 7.42
CA LEU A 184 -15.88 -7.86 6.06
C LEU A 184 -15.57 -8.93 5.01
N TYR A 185 -14.59 -9.79 5.28
CA TYR A 185 -14.32 -10.92 4.40
C TYR A 185 -15.54 -11.83 4.29
N ARG A 186 -15.81 -12.28 3.09
CA ARG A 186 -16.89 -13.25 2.84
C ARG A 186 -16.56 -14.57 3.56
N GLU A 187 -17.57 -15.10 4.22
CA GLU A 187 -17.51 -16.45 4.80
C GLU A 187 -17.43 -17.49 3.68
N GLY A 188 -16.69 -18.57 3.90
CA GLY A 188 -16.49 -19.65 2.92
C GLY A 188 -15.35 -19.46 1.92
N ASP A 189 -14.82 -18.23 1.77
CA ASP A 189 -13.78 -17.96 0.77
C ASP A 189 -12.34 -18.01 1.34
N ARG A 190 -12.14 -18.47 2.58
CA ARG A 190 -10.84 -18.42 3.24
C ARG A 190 -9.74 -19.10 2.43
N ASP A 191 -9.98 -20.34 1.99
CA ASP A 191 -9.01 -21.16 1.26
C ASP A 191 -8.96 -20.81 -0.23
N ARG A 192 -9.89 -19.97 -0.69
CA ARG A 192 -10.01 -19.52 -2.07
C ARG A 192 -9.55 -18.06 -2.24
N ARG A 193 -9.24 -17.34 -1.16
CA ARG A 193 -8.84 -15.94 -1.23
C ARG A 193 -7.40 -15.81 -1.72
N LEU A 194 -7.22 -15.11 -2.83
CA LEU A 194 -5.92 -14.81 -3.42
C LEU A 194 -5.33 -13.51 -2.88
N GLY A 195 -6.18 -12.60 -2.45
CA GLY A 195 -5.76 -11.33 -1.87
C GLY A 195 -6.94 -10.41 -1.59
N ALA A 196 -6.68 -9.34 -0.86
CA ALA A 196 -7.65 -8.29 -0.58
C ALA A 196 -6.96 -6.94 -0.46
N THR A 197 -7.63 -5.89 -0.92
CA THR A 197 -7.14 -4.51 -0.85
C THR A 197 -8.26 -3.61 -0.33
N LEU A 198 -7.92 -2.78 0.66
CA LEU A 198 -8.78 -1.70 1.13
C LEU A 198 -8.40 -0.42 0.40
N THR A 199 -9.41 0.35 -0.02
CA THR A 199 -9.21 1.67 -0.64
C THR A 199 -10.13 2.69 0.02
N TYR A 200 -9.59 3.86 0.35
CA TYR A 200 -10.34 4.99 0.86
C TYR A 200 -10.92 5.81 -0.30
N MET A 201 -12.22 6.09 -0.26
CA MET A 201 -12.94 6.80 -1.31
C MET A 201 -13.30 8.25 -0.91
N GLY A 202 -12.83 8.70 0.26
CA GLY A 202 -13.18 9.98 0.82
C GLY A 202 -14.46 9.94 1.67
N ASN A 203 -14.65 10.97 2.50
CA ASN A 203 -15.87 11.15 3.30
C ASN A 203 -16.27 9.91 4.11
N ASN A 204 -15.30 9.29 4.76
CA ASN A 204 -15.50 8.10 5.59
C ASN A 204 -16.09 6.89 4.84
N VAL A 205 -15.89 6.83 3.52
CA VAL A 205 -16.30 5.72 2.67
C VAL A 205 -15.08 4.92 2.23
N PHE A 206 -15.20 3.60 2.33
CA PHE A 206 -14.16 2.65 1.98
C PHE A 206 -14.67 1.62 0.99
N CYS A 207 -13.76 1.09 0.19
CA CYS A 207 -13.99 0.01 -0.74
C CYS A 207 -13.02 -1.15 -0.43
N LEU A 208 -13.58 -2.31 -0.12
CA LEU A 208 -12.84 -3.56 -0.02
C LEU A 208 -12.97 -4.32 -1.34
N VAL A 209 -11.83 -4.66 -1.93
CA VAL A 209 -11.75 -5.51 -3.12
C VAL A 209 -11.08 -6.83 -2.71
N GLU A 210 -11.83 -7.93 -2.82
CA GLU A 210 -11.33 -9.29 -2.58
C GLU A 210 -11.18 -10.01 -3.91
N SER A 211 -10.04 -10.65 -4.12
CA SER A 211 -9.81 -11.57 -5.24
C SER A 211 -9.91 -13.00 -4.72
N VAL A 212 -10.78 -13.78 -5.32
CA VAL A 212 -11.04 -15.17 -4.91
C VAL A 212 -11.02 -16.11 -6.11
N VAL A 213 -10.71 -17.36 -5.88
CA VAL A 213 -10.89 -18.44 -6.86
C VAL A 213 -12.37 -18.78 -6.91
N ARG A 214 -12.95 -18.88 -8.12
CA ARG A 214 -14.35 -19.24 -8.32
C ARG A 214 -14.63 -20.66 -7.78
N GLU A 215 -15.87 -20.91 -7.38
CA GLU A 215 -16.30 -22.19 -6.80
C GLU A 215 -16.14 -23.37 -7.75
N ASP A 216 -16.26 -23.13 -9.07
CA ASP A 216 -16.13 -24.14 -10.12
C ASP A 216 -14.67 -24.45 -10.52
N VAL A 217 -13.68 -23.84 -9.84
CA VAL A 217 -12.25 -23.98 -10.14
C VAL A 217 -11.49 -24.55 -8.95
N ASP A 218 -10.61 -25.50 -9.22
CA ASP A 218 -9.66 -26.01 -8.24
C ASP A 218 -8.65 -24.89 -7.88
N PRO A 219 -8.52 -24.51 -6.60
CA PRO A 219 -7.56 -23.49 -6.16
C PRO A 219 -6.13 -23.78 -6.62
N GLY A 220 -5.69 -25.03 -6.65
CA GLY A 220 -4.36 -25.41 -7.12
C GLY A 220 -4.10 -25.11 -8.61
N ARG A 221 -5.13 -24.96 -9.41
CA ARG A 221 -5.05 -24.59 -10.84
C ARG A 221 -5.19 -23.11 -11.11
N ALA A 222 -5.58 -22.32 -10.12
CA ALA A 222 -5.79 -20.86 -10.25
C ALA A 222 -4.50 -20.06 -10.08
N TYR A 223 -3.45 -20.65 -9.51
CA TYR A 223 -2.17 -19.99 -9.33
C TYR A 223 -1.48 -19.75 -10.68
N GLY A 224 -1.25 -18.47 -11.00
CA GLY A 224 -0.46 -18.05 -12.17
C GLY A 224 -1.25 -17.51 -13.37
N GLY A 225 -2.55 -17.38 -13.27
CA GLY A 225 -3.34 -16.73 -14.34
C GLY A 225 -4.74 -16.38 -13.86
N GLY A 226 -5.34 -15.32 -14.40
CA GLY A 226 -6.70 -14.87 -14.04
C GLY A 226 -7.83 -15.88 -14.32
N ARG A 227 -7.49 -17.09 -14.76
CA ARG A 227 -8.46 -18.15 -15.04
C ARG A 227 -9.17 -18.57 -13.78
N GLY A 228 -10.48 -18.39 -13.75
CA GLY A 228 -11.31 -18.82 -12.64
C GLY A 228 -11.28 -17.91 -11.42
N CYS A 229 -10.80 -16.67 -11.54
CA CYS A 229 -10.86 -15.69 -10.47
C CYS A 229 -12.13 -14.85 -10.58
N ALA A 230 -12.60 -14.37 -9.42
CA ALA A 230 -13.63 -13.37 -9.29
C ALA A 230 -13.17 -12.25 -8.35
N LEU A 231 -13.64 -11.04 -8.61
CA LEU A 231 -13.47 -9.91 -7.71
C LEU A 231 -14.78 -9.65 -6.98
N HIS A 232 -14.70 -9.54 -5.67
CA HIS A 232 -15.80 -9.07 -4.84
C HIS A 232 -15.48 -7.65 -4.37
N VAL A 233 -16.35 -6.71 -4.70
CA VAL A 233 -16.21 -5.31 -4.36
C VAL A 233 -17.27 -4.96 -3.33
N THR A 234 -16.84 -4.56 -2.13
CA THR A 234 -17.73 -4.18 -1.02
C THR A 234 -17.47 -2.74 -0.63
N VAL A 235 -18.47 -1.87 -0.77
CA VAL A 235 -18.40 -0.46 -0.34
C VAL A 235 -19.14 -0.30 0.97
N PHE A 236 -18.51 0.38 1.94
CA PHE A 236 -19.05 0.60 3.27
C PHE A 236 -18.55 1.93 3.86
N GLY A 237 -19.27 2.45 4.85
CA GLY A 237 -18.81 3.55 5.68
C GLY A 237 -18.40 3.06 7.07
N LEU A 238 -17.78 3.93 7.86
CA LEU A 238 -17.47 3.67 9.26
C LEU A 238 -18.13 4.72 10.14
N LYS A 239 -18.51 4.36 11.33
CA LYS A 239 -18.98 5.29 12.37
C LYS A 239 -18.69 4.75 13.76
N TYR A 240 -18.68 5.64 14.75
CA TYR A 240 -18.75 5.20 16.14
C TYR A 240 -20.18 4.79 16.51
N ASN A 241 -20.32 3.71 17.24
CA ASN A 241 -21.57 3.37 17.92
C ASN A 241 -21.72 4.20 19.21
N ARG A 242 -22.80 3.95 19.96
CA ARG A 242 -23.07 4.67 21.22
C ARG A 242 -22.06 4.33 22.33
N GLU A 243 -21.40 3.21 22.22
CA GLU A 243 -20.35 2.72 23.14
C GLU A 243 -18.94 3.24 22.76
N GLY A 244 -18.84 4.01 21.68
CA GLY A 244 -17.55 4.53 21.19
C GLY A 244 -16.70 3.49 20.43
N GLU A 245 -17.32 2.43 19.91
CA GLU A 245 -16.68 1.43 19.09
C GLU A 245 -16.90 1.72 17.61
N VAL A 246 -15.88 1.45 16.79
CA VAL A 246 -15.99 1.63 15.35
C VAL A 246 -16.77 0.48 14.72
N GLN A 247 -17.80 0.82 13.98
CA GLN A 247 -18.64 -0.14 13.27
C GLN A 247 -18.72 0.21 11.78
N ALA A 248 -18.74 -0.83 10.94
CA ALA A 248 -19.05 -0.67 9.55
C ALA A 248 -20.52 -0.31 9.36
N THR A 249 -20.79 0.83 8.73
CA THR A 249 -22.17 1.24 8.42
C THR A 249 -22.61 0.65 7.11
N LEU A 250 -23.78 0.04 7.14
CA LEU A 250 -24.35 -0.69 6.03
C LEU A 250 -24.97 0.24 4.97
N ARG A 251 -24.17 0.79 4.04
CA ARG A 251 -24.51 0.70 2.63
C ARG A 251 -23.60 -0.33 1.97
N ARG A 252 -23.67 -1.55 2.44
CA ARG A 252 -22.91 -2.66 1.87
C ARG A 252 -23.48 -2.99 0.50
N VAL A 253 -22.91 -2.40 -0.52
CA VAL A 253 -23.15 -2.86 -1.90
C VAL A 253 -22.00 -3.82 -2.22
N THR A 254 -22.29 -5.10 -2.23
CA THR A 254 -21.33 -6.11 -2.69
C THR A 254 -21.67 -6.47 -4.13
N LYS A 255 -20.72 -6.30 -5.03
CA LYS A 255 -20.79 -6.74 -6.43
C LYS A 255 -19.69 -7.73 -6.73
N SER A 256 -19.98 -8.72 -7.57
CA SER A 256 -19.00 -9.72 -8.00
C SER A 256 -18.77 -9.59 -9.50
N TYR A 257 -17.50 -9.64 -9.88
CA TYR A 257 -17.06 -9.55 -11.27
C TYR A 257 -16.18 -10.74 -11.61
N ALA A 258 -16.47 -11.42 -12.71
CA ALA A 258 -15.60 -12.47 -13.21
C ALA A 258 -14.37 -11.85 -13.90
N VAL A 259 -13.19 -12.34 -13.57
CA VAL A 259 -11.96 -11.94 -14.23
C VAL A 259 -11.83 -12.70 -15.55
N SER A 260 -11.42 -12.04 -16.62
CA SER A 260 -11.23 -12.64 -17.92
C SER A 260 -10.16 -13.74 -17.87
N LYS A 261 -10.48 -14.91 -18.45
CA LYS A 261 -9.54 -16.02 -18.58
C LYS A 261 -8.31 -15.74 -19.44
N TYR A 262 -8.30 -14.61 -20.14
CA TYR A 262 -7.22 -14.21 -21.03
C TYR A 262 -6.20 -13.27 -20.39
N ILE A 263 -6.36 -12.93 -19.10
CA ILE A 263 -5.40 -12.10 -18.39
C ILE A 263 -4.38 -13.01 -17.68
N PRO A 264 -3.14 -13.10 -18.18
CA PRO A 264 -2.08 -13.83 -17.49
C PRO A 264 -1.56 -13.02 -16.31
N GLY A 265 -1.18 -13.69 -15.21
CA GLY A 265 -0.53 -13.03 -14.06
C GLY A 265 -1.40 -11.99 -13.36
N PHE A 266 -2.70 -12.30 -13.20
CA PHE A 266 -3.64 -11.38 -12.55
C PHE A 266 -3.24 -11.10 -11.11
N THR A 267 -2.94 -9.82 -10.82
CA THR A 267 -2.87 -9.25 -9.49
C THR A 267 -3.87 -8.10 -9.43
N HIS A 268 -4.66 -8.03 -8.36
CA HIS A 268 -5.58 -6.92 -8.20
C HIS A 268 -4.91 -5.82 -7.38
N GLU A 269 -5.06 -4.60 -7.83
CA GLU A 269 -4.76 -3.39 -7.07
C GLU A 269 -5.97 -2.47 -7.20
N ALA A 270 -6.35 -1.83 -6.10
CA ALA A 270 -7.46 -0.91 -6.08
C ALA A 270 -6.99 0.44 -5.55
N PHE A 271 -7.33 1.50 -6.27
CA PHE A 271 -7.08 2.88 -5.86
C PHE A 271 -8.25 3.75 -6.32
N TRP A 272 -8.48 4.82 -5.58
CA TRP A 272 -9.51 5.81 -5.88
C TRP A 272 -8.85 7.12 -6.30
N MET A 273 -9.40 7.74 -7.36
CA MET A 273 -8.93 9.01 -7.91
C MET A 273 -9.98 10.11 -7.72
#